data_bc6ba9adeeae974fd2e21ef2ba3a6d08
#
_entry.id   bc6ba9adeeae974fd2e21ef2ba3a6d08
#
_cell.length_a   1.000
_cell.length_b   1.000
_cell.length_c   1.000
_cell.angle_alpha   90.00
_cell.angle_beta   90.00
_cell.angle_gamma   90.00
#
_symmetry.space_group_name_H-M   'P 1'
#
loop_
_entity.id
_entity.type
_entity.pdbx_description
1 polymer ?
#
loop_
_entity_poly.entity_id
_entity_poly.type
_entity_poly.pdbx_seq_one_letter_code
_entity_poly.pdbx_strand_id
1 'polypeptide(L)' 'MTPAERANTERRAVEALAQALYEAEDPAGIAWVKRAQIVREPWIQRARRQLKAAQTPLVMPE' A
#
# COMPACT_ATOMS: atom_id res chain seq x y z
N MET A 1 2.07 22.35 2.30
CA MET A 1 2.18 21.00 2.89
C MET A 1 3.61 20.77 3.32
N THR A 2 3.81 20.37 4.55
CA THR A 2 5.14 20.06 5.07
C THR A 2 5.59 18.68 4.63
N PRO A 3 6.91 18.39 4.63
CA PRO A 3 7.39 17.05 4.31
C PRO A 3 6.81 15.95 5.22
N ALA A 4 6.57 16.27 6.50
CA ALA A 4 5.99 15.31 7.44
C ALA A 4 4.55 14.97 7.06
N GLU A 5 3.77 15.97 6.66
CA GLU A 5 2.39 15.74 6.22
C GLU A 5 2.35 14.90 4.96
N ARG A 6 3.26 15.15 4.02
CA ARG A 6 3.34 14.37 2.78
C ARG A 6 3.68 12.92 3.09
N ALA A 7 4.65 12.68 3.97
CA ALA A 7 5.03 11.34 4.36
C ALA A 7 3.88 10.59 5.03
N ASN A 8 3.12 11.28 5.89
CA ASN A 8 1.94 10.69 6.53
C ASN A 8 0.87 10.32 5.50
N THR A 9 0.64 11.20 4.54
CA THR A 9 -0.34 10.95 3.49
C THR A 9 0.05 9.73 2.66
N GLU A 10 1.32 9.62 2.30
CA GLU A 10 1.83 8.46 1.56
C GLU A 10 1.68 7.18 2.36
N ARG A 11 2.02 7.21 3.64
CA ARG A 11 1.89 6.04 4.51
C ARG A 11 0.45 5.58 4.59
N ARG A 12 -0.49 6.49 4.75
CA ARG A 12 -1.91 6.15 4.80
C ARG A 12 -2.38 5.55 3.48
N ALA A 13 -1.94 6.10 2.36
CA ALA A 13 -2.29 5.58 1.05
C ALA A 13 -1.75 4.17 0.86
N VAL A 14 -0.50 3.91 1.26
CA VAL A 14 0.10 2.59 1.19
C VAL A 14 -0.66 1.60 2.06
N GLU A 15 -0.98 1.97 3.29
CA GLU A 15 -1.71 1.08 4.19
C GLU A 15 -3.11 0.78 3.68
N ALA A 16 -3.81 1.78 3.18
CA ALA A 16 -5.15 1.58 2.63
C ALA A 16 -5.14 0.63 1.45
N LEU A 17 -4.16 0.78 0.55
CA LEU A 17 -4.03 -0.11 -0.58
C LEU A 17 -3.62 -1.52 -0.13
N ALA A 18 -2.69 -1.61 0.82
CA ALA A 18 -2.26 -2.91 1.35
C ALA A 18 -3.44 -3.66 1.97
N GLN A 19 -4.25 -2.96 2.73
CA GLN A 19 -5.45 -3.55 3.32
C GLN A 19 -6.42 -4.02 2.25
N ALA A 20 -6.64 -3.21 1.22
CA ALA A 20 -7.53 -3.58 0.13
C ALA A 20 -7.02 -4.82 -0.61
N LEU A 21 -5.73 -4.91 -0.87
CA LEU A 21 -5.13 -6.07 -1.51
C LEU A 21 -5.28 -7.33 -0.66
N TYR A 22 -5.03 -7.19 0.63
CA TYR A 22 -5.17 -8.29 1.59
C TYR A 22 -6.61 -8.79 1.65
N GLU A 23 -7.57 -7.88 1.76
CA GLU A 23 -8.98 -8.24 1.87
C GLU A 23 -9.51 -8.85 0.57
N ALA A 24 -9.00 -8.40 -0.57
CA ALA A 24 -9.38 -8.98 -1.86
C ALA A 24 -8.90 -10.43 -1.99
N GLU A 25 -7.72 -10.72 -1.42
CA GLU A 25 -7.16 -12.07 -1.48
C GLU A 25 -7.87 -13.04 -0.53
N ASP A 26 -8.25 -12.57 0.65
CA ASP A 26 -8.87 -13.40 1.67
C ASP A 26 -9.95 -12.62 2.42
N PRO A 27 -11.11 -12.41 1.79
CA PRO A 27 -12.18 -11.60 2.39
C PRO A 27 -12.80 -12.22 3.63
N ALA A 28 -12.67 -13.53 3.81
CA ALA A 28 -13.20 -14.23 4.97
C ALA A 28 -12.16 -14.45 6.06
N GLY A 29 -10.93 -13.97 5.85
CA GLY A 29 -9.85 -14.18 6.78
C GLY A 29 -9.84 -13.23 7.97
N ILE A 30 -8.74 -13.25 8.69
CA ILE A 30 -8.54 -12.39 9.87
C ILE A 30 -8.44 -10.94 9.41
N ALA A 31 -9.11 -10.04 10.13
CA ALA A 31 -9.10 -8.62 9.80
C ALA A 31 -7.67 -8.05 9.78
N TRP A 32 -7.42 -7.14 8.85
CA TRP A 32 -6.10 -6.52 8.67
C TRP A 32 -5.53 -5.95 9.97
N VAL A 33 -6.37 -5.24 10.72
CA VAL A 33 -5.92 -4.59 11.96
C VAL A 33 -5.50 -5.59 13.05
N LYS A 34 -5.92 -6.84 12.93
CA LYS A 34 -5.56 -7.89 13.88
C LYS A 34 -4.32 -8.68 13.46
N ARG A 35 -3.81 -8.44 12.27
CA ARG A 35 -2.61 -9.12 11.81
C ARG A 35 -1.36 -8.49 12.39
N ALA A 36 -0.38 -9.32 12.69
CA ALA A 36 0.92 -8.86 13.15
C ALA A 36 1.67 -8.16 12.01
N GLN A 37 2.62 -7.31 12.39
CA GLN A 37 3.41 -6.56 11.42
C GLN A 37 4.08 -7.47 10.39
N ILE A 38 4.59 -8.61 10.83
CA ILE A 38 5.28 -9.55 9.94
C ILE A 38 4.35 -10.09 8.84
N VAL A 39 3.06 -10.19 9.13
CA VAL A 39 2.08 -10.64 8.14
C VAL A 39 1.71 -9.50 7.20
N ARG A 40 1.61 -8.28 7.73
CA ARG A 40 1.22 -7.10 6.93
C ARG A 40 2.34 -6.61 6.02
N GLU A 41 3.60 -6.85 6.39
CA GLU A 41 4.75 -6.30 5.69
C GLU A 41 4.79 -6.64 4.19
N PRO A 42 4.58 -7.90 3.77
CA PRO A 42 4.57 -8.23 2.34
C PRO A 42 3.51 -7.47 1.56
N TRP A 43 2.35 -7.26 2.18
CA TRP A 43 1.25 -6.54 1.55
C TRP A 43 1.57 -5.06 1.42
N ILE A 44 2.23 -4.50 2.45
CA ILE A 44 2.68 -3.11 2.43
C ILE A 44 3.71 -2.91 1.32
N GLN A 45 4.65 -3.83 1.16
CA GLN A 45 5.65 -3.77 0.10
C GLN A 45 5.00 -3.84 -1.28
N ARG A 46 4.03 -4.72 -1.45
CA ARG A 46 3.29 -4.83 -2.71
C ARG A 46 2.53 -3.54 -3.02
N ALA A 47 1.85 -2.98 -2.02
CA ALA A 47 1.11 -1.74 -2.18
C ALA A 47 2.03 -0.58 -2.55
N ARG A 48 3.18 -0.51 -1.89
CA ARG A 48 4.16 0.53 -2.16
C ARG A 48 4.65 0.47 -3.60
N ARG A 49 4.92 -0.74 -4.10
CA ARG A 49 5.34 -0.92 -5.49
C ARG A 49 4.25 -0.52 -6.48
N GLN A 50 3.01 -0.87 -6.19
CA GLN A 50 1.89 -0.50 -7.05
C GLN A 50 1.69 1.01 -7.10
N LEU A 51 1.74 1.68 -5.95
CA LEU A 51 1.60 3.13 -5.90
C LEU A 51 2.74 3.82 -6.63
N LYS A 52 3.95 3.33 -6.46
CA LYS A 52 5.11 3.89 -7.15
C LYS A 52 4.97 3.74 -8.67
N ALA A 53 4.51 2.59 -9.12
CA ALA A 53 4.28 2.35 -10.54
C ALA A 53 3.19 3.26 -11.10
N ALA A 54 2.13 3.50 -10.33
CA ALA A 54 1.04 4.37 -10.74
C ALA A 54 1.46 5.83 -10.79
N GLN A 55 2.41 6.24 -9.94
CA GLN A 55 2.90 7.61 -9.90
C GLN A 55 3.98 7.88 -10.93
N THR A 56 4.64 6.84 -11.41
CA THR A 56 5.69 7.00 -12.41
C THR A 56 5.03 7.30 -13.75
N PRO A 57 5.36 8.45 -14.37
CA PRO A 57 4.80 8.73 -15.69
C PRO A 57 5.23 7.67 -16.67
N LEU A 58 4.26 7.21 -17.45
CA LEU A 58 4.52 6.28 -18.53
C LEU A 58 5.33 6.98 -19.60
N VAL A 59 6.62 6.81 -19.54
CA VAL A 59 7.48 7.26 -20.63
C VAL A 59 7.39 6.19 -21.68
N MET A 60 6.64 6.49 -22.72
CA MET A 60 6.56 5.58 -23.84
C MET A 60 7.90 5.61 -24.57
N PRO A 61 8.59 4.49 -24.68
CA PRO A 61 9.79 4.46 -25.49
C PRO A 61 9.40 4.66 -26.93
N GLU A 62 10.08 5.53 -27.55
CA GLU A 62 9.83 5.78 -28.96
C GLU A 62 10.61 4.85 -29.85
#